data_a2f358a1bdf854409031f23ee798155f
#
_entry.id   a2f358a1bdf854409031f23ee798155f
#
_cell.length_a   1.000
_cell.length_b   1.000
_cell.length_c   1.000
_cell.angle_alpha   90.00
_cell.angle_beta   90.00
_cell.angle_gamma   90.00
#
_symmetry.space_group_name_H-M   'P 1'
#
loop_
_entity.id
_entity.type
_entity.pdbx_description
1 polymer ?
#
loop_
_entity_poly.entity_id
_entity_poly.type
_entity_poly.pdbx_seq_one_letter_code
_entity_poly.pdbx_strand_id
1 'polypeptide(L)'
;RIDQGRYKHLNHESVVNSYHAALSGGQPYQFVTDALVRHEQNLRLNILSNLFSRLGLDDFESWASKHLLMVEYFELDIVPMESIENQIKDMVDLRNDASHGEIDNLVNVEIMKSNCNFVIKFLEVIRQFISTKLITKMYSQGQIVKLGKVTESFGKNGAFILTAEKGASITKSDLVFIIESNKYSSQTIESIQLNGINLDTFKITNDASEIGLKCPLLVKNNAVLYKEI
;
A
#
# COMPACT_ATOMS: atom_id res chain seq x y z
N ARG A 1 -3.39 25.82 -14.86
CA ARG A 1 -4.85 25.55 -14.92
C ARG A 1 -5.58 25.93 -13.63
N ILE A 2 -4.88 26.44 -12.63
CA ILE A 2 -5.47 27.02 -11.42
C ILE A 2 -6.24 28.26 -11.86
N ASP A 3 -7.38 28.55 -11.25
CA ASP A 3 -8.31 29.65 -11.55
C ASP A 3 -9.13 29.49 -12.85
N GLN A 4 -9.10 28.34 -13.51
CA GLN A 4 -9.89 28.07 -14.70
C GLN A 4 -10.81 26.84 -14.54
N GLY A 5 -11.99 26.88 -15.17
CA GLY A 5 -12.92 25.76 -15.20
C GLY A 5 -13.28 25.22 -13.83
N ARG A 6 -13.12 23.91 -13.63
CA ARG A 6 -13.40 23.19 -12.37
C ARG A 6 -12.42 23.51 -11.24
N TYR A 7 -11.31 24.21 -11.54
CA TYR A 7 -10.27 24.58 -10.58
C TYR A 7 -10.38 26.03 -10.09
N LYS A 8 -11.47 26.72 -10.41
CA LYS A 8 -11.73 28.11 -9.97
C LYS A 8 -11.69 28.30 -8.45
N HIS A 9 -11.95 27.22 -7.67
CA HIS A 9 -11.90 27.26 -6.22
C HIS A 9 -10.47 27.16 -5.68
N LEU A 10 -9.47 26.79 -6.52
CA LEU A 10 -8.08 26.73 -6.12
C LEU A 10 -7.43 28.11 -6.27
N ASN A 11 -7.04 28.69 -5.15
CA ASN A 11 -6.25 29.92 -5.16
C ASN A 11 -4.78 29.57 -5.32
N HIS A 12 -4.13 30.16 -6.33
CA HIS A 12 -2.71 29.93 -6.63
C HIS A 12 -1.82 30.24 -5.40
N GLU A 13 -2.10 31.35 -4.73
CA GLU A 13 -1.36 31.77 -3.52
C GLU A 13 -1.48 30.74 -2.40
N SER A 14 -2.68 30.24 -2.11
CA SER A 14 -2.89 29.23 -1.08
C SER A 14 -2.17 27.91 -1.37
N VAL A 15 -2.10 27.50 -2.63
CA VAL A 15 -1.35 26.31 -3.05
C VAL A 15 0.14 26.49 -2.83
N VAL A 16 0.70 27.63 -3.28
CA VAL A 16 2.13 27.95 -3.13
C VAL A 16 2.50 28.07 -1.63
N ASN A 17 1.69 28.77 -0.85
CA ASN A 17 1.93 28.96 0.58
C ASN A 17 1.86 27.62 1.35
N SER A 18 0.95 26.72 0.99
CA SER A 18 0.85 25.37 1.54
C SER A 18 2.12 24.55 1.27
N TYR A 19 2.62 24.58 0.04
CA TYR A 19 3.88 23.93 -0.31
C TYR A 19 5.08 24.55 0.40
N HIS A 20 5.14 25.87 0.47
CA HIS A 20 6.23 26.56 1.16
C HIS A 20 6.25 26.22 2.66
N ALA A 21 5.10 26.20 3.33
CA ALA A 21 5.00 25.79 4.73
C ALA A 21 5.45 24.34 4.94
N ALA A 22 5.09 23.42 4.06
CA ALA A 22 5.53 22.03 4.12
C ALA A 22 7.05 21.88 3.98
N LEU A 23 7.67 22.63 3.06
CA LEU A 23 9.11 22.59 2.81
C LEU A 23 9.93 23.27 3.91
N SER A 24 9.37 24.28 4.55
CA SER A 24 10.04 25.07 5.61
C SER A 24 10.04 24.37 6.97
N GLY A 25 9.37 23.21 7.12
CA GLY A 25 9.34 22.46 8.38
C GLY A 25 8.66 23.19 9.54
N GLY A 26 8.00 24.31 9.26
CA GLY A 26 7.24 25.08 10.26
C GLY A 26 5.85 24.50 10.48
N GLN A 27 5.18 24.87 11.53
CA GLN A 27 3.81 24.59 11.97
C GLN A 27 2.96 23.59 11.14
N PRO A 28 1.95 22.93 11.67
CA PRO A 28 1.15 21.96 10.93
C PRO A 28 0.66 22.60 9.61
N TYR A 29 1.18 22.11 8.49
CA TYR A 29 0.77 22.53 7.16
C TYR A 29 -0.41 21.69 6.68
N GLN A 30 -1.27 22.29 5.89
CA GLN A 30 -2.38 21.60 5.26
C GLN A 30 -2.22 21.65 3.75
N PHE A 31 -2.04 20.49 3.12
CA PHE A 31 -1.99 20.42 1.66
C PHE A 31 -3.35 20.73 1.03
N VAL A 32 -3.32 21.44 -0.08
CA VAL A 32 -4.47 21.57 -0.96
C VAL A 32 -4.55 20.29 -1.80
N THR A 33 -5.21 19.26 -1.26
CA THR A 33 -5.27 17.92 -1.85
C THR A 33 -5.85 17.94 -3.27
N ASP A 34 -6.85 18.77 -3.53
CA ASP A 34 -7.44 18.95 -4.86
C ASP A 34 -6.40 19.36 -5.92
N ALA A 35 -5.41 20.15 -5.57
CA ALA A 35 -4.34 20.54 -6.48
C ALA A 35 -3.44 19.34 -6.88
N LEU A 36 -3.31 18.36 -6.00
CA LEU A 36 -2.46 17.18 -6.19
C LEU A 36 -3.18 16.06 -6.95
N VAL A 37 -4.41 15.72 -6.52
CA VAL A 37 -5.07 14.48 -6.95
C VAL A 37 -6.22 14.69 -7.93
N ARG A 38 -6.70 15.93 -8.10
CA ARG A 38 -7.81 16.18 -9.01
C ARG A 38 -7.43 15.97 -10.47
N HIS A 39 -8.25 15.24 -11.18
CA HIS A 39 -8.13 15.00 -12.63
C HIS A 39 -9.50 15.15 -13.30
N GLU A 40 -9.51 15.49 -14.60
CA GLU A 40 -10.73 15.73 -15.38
C GLU A 40 -11.15 14.52 -16.23
N GLN A 41 -10.34 13.48 -16.24
CA GLN A 41 -10.54 12.30 -17.08
C GLN A 41 -10.96 11.09 -16.23
N ASN A 42 -11.54 10.08 -16.87
CA ASN A 42 -11.73 8.78 -16.23
C ASN A 42 -10.39 8.25 -15.74
N LEU A 43 -10.41 7.60 -14.59
CA LEU A 43 -9.21 7.02 -13.98
C LEU A 43 -8.75 5.82 -14.82
N ARG A 44 -7.88 6.09 -15.78
CA ARG A 44 -7.16 5.07 -16.55
C ARG A 44 -5.79 4.83 -15.94
N LEU A 45 -5.15 3.72 -16.31
CA LEU A 45 -3.87 3.32 -15.72
C LEU A 45 -2.78 4.39 -15.87
N ASN A 46 -2.66 4.99 -17.06
CA ASN A 46 -1.71 6.07 -17.32
C ASN A 46 -1.97 7.34 -16.47
N ILE A 47 -3.25 7.64 -16.18
CA ILE A 47 -3.62 8.75 -15.29
C ILE A 47 -3.20 8.44 -13.86
N LEU A 48 -3.46 7.21 -13.41
CA LEU A 48 -3.07 6.74 -12.09
C LEU A 48 -1.54 6.75 -11.90
N SER A 49 -0.79 6.23 -12.87
CA SER A 49 0.68 6.25 -12.86
C SER A 49 1.22 7.68 -12.81
N ASN A 50 0.63 8.61 -13.57
CA ASN A 50 0.97 10.04 -13.51
C ASN A 50 0.68 10.67 -12.15
N LEU A 51 -0.44 10.31 -11.50
CA LEU A 51 -0.77 10.80 -10.16
C LEU A 51 0.25 10.29 -9.13
N PHE A 52 0.63 9.02 -9.20
CA PHE A 52 1.66 8.47 -8.33
C PHE A 52 3.02 9.12 -8.55
N SER A 53 3.44 9.30 -9.80
CA SER A 53 4.70 9.96 -10.13
C SER A 53 4.79 11.39 -9.59
N ARG A 54 3.67 12.15 -9.58
CA ARG A 54 3.62 13.49 -8.94
C ARG A 54 3.89 13.45 -7.43
N LEU A 55 3.62 12.31 -6.80
CA LEU A 55 3.89 12.09 -5.37
C LEU A 55 5.25 11.44 -5.12
N GLY A 56 6.06 11.23 -6.18
CA GLY A 56 7.31 10.50 -6.11
C GLY A 56 7.13 9.01 -5.84
N LEU A 57 5.98 8.45 -6.22
CA LEU A 57 5.64 7.04 -6.09
C LEU A 57 5.74 6.38 -7.47
N ASP A 58 6.95 6.11 -7.89
CA ASP A 58 7.22 5.42 -9.16
C ASP A 58 7.02 3.90 -9.02
N ASP A 59 7.14 3.16 -10.13
CA ASP A 59 7.10 1.69 -10.23
C ASP A 59 5.73 1.03 -9.98
N PHE A 60 4.62 1.78 -9.92
CA PHE A 60 3.30 1.20 -9.69
C PHE A 60 2.94 0.11 -10.71
N GLU A 61 3.23 0.33 -11.97
CA GLU A 61 2.93 -0.62 -13.04
C GLU A 61 3.68 -1.95 -12.83
N SER A 62 4.99 -1.89 -12.56
CA SER A 62 5.79 -3.07 -12.25
C SER A 62 5.33 -3.77 -10.97
N TRP A 63 4.87 -3.01 -9.98
CA TRP A 63 4.28 -3.56 -8.76
C TRP A 63 2.98 -4.30 -9.06
N ALA A 64 2.04 -3.67 -9.76
CA ALA A 64 0.74 -4.25 -10.07
C ALA A 64 0.85 -5.52 -10.92
N SER A 65 1.74 -5.52 -11.92
CA SER A 65 2.01 -6.66 -12.81
C SER A 65 2.41 -7.95 -12.08
N LYS A 66 3.07 -7.83 -10.94
CA LYS A 66 3.60 -8.95 -10.15
C LYS A 66 2.81 -9.20 -8.87
N HIS A 67 1.80 -8.38 -8.60
CA HIS A 67 1.05 -8.49 -7.35
C HIS A 67 0.14 -9.72 -7.36
N LEU A 68 0.18 -10.48 -6.26
CA LEU A 68 -0.53 -11.76 -6.15
C LEU A 68 -2.02 -11.65 -6.53
N LEU A 69 -2.72 -10.60 -6.12
CA LEU A 69 -4.14 -10.41 -6.43
C LEU A 69 -4.40 -10.21 -7.93
N MET A 70 -3.46 -9.62 -8.68
CA MET A 70 -3.58 -9.51 -10.14
C MET A 70 -3.22 -10.84 -10.81
N VAL A 71 -2.15 -11.48 -10.36
CA VAL A 71 -1.75 -12.84 -10.79
C VAL A 71 -2.92 -13.82 -10.61
N GLU A 72 -3.58 -13.83 -9.46
CA GLU A 72 -4.76 -14.66 -9.20
C GLU A 72 -5.98 -14.29 -10.07
N TYR A 73 -6.21 -12.99 -10.32
CA TYR A 73 -7.36 -12.55 -11.11
C TYR A 73 -7.22 -12.92 -12.59
N PHE A 74 -6.03 -12.75 -13.15
CA PHE A 74 -5.74 -13.03 -14.57
C PHE A 74 -5.26 -14.45 -14.81
N GLU A 75 -5.01 -15.23 -13.76
CA GLU A 75 -4.47 -16.61 -13.82
C GLU A 75 -3.14 -16.69 -14.59
N LEU A 76 -2.25 -15.72 -14.38
CA LEU A 76 -0.97 -15.57 -15.04
C LEU A 76 0.15 -15.38 -14.00
N ASP A 77 1.33 -15.92 -14.22
CA ASP A 77 2.51 -15.74 -13.33
C ASP A 77 2.97 -14.27 -13.27
N ILE A 78 2.90 -13.57 -14.39
CA ILE A 78 3.16 -12.14 -14.53
C ILE A 78 2.06 -11.58 -15.42
N VAL A 79 1.35 -10.57 -14.93
CA VAL A 79 0.25 -9.94 -15.67
C VAL A 79 0.79 -8.86 -16.59
N PRO A 80 0.60 -8.95 -17.91
CA PRO A 80 0.94 -7.86 -18.83
C PRO A 80 0.16 -6.60 -18.45
N MET A 81 0.82 -5.45 -18.44
CA MET A 81 0.16 -4.18 -18.11
C MET A 81 -1.01 -3.88 -19.05
N GLU A 82 -0.88 -4.26 -20.31
CA GLU A 82 -1.95 -4.17 -21.31
C GLU A 82 -3.24 -4.90 -20.87
N SER A 83 -3.12 -6.04 -20.19
CA SER A 83 -4.29 -6.78 -19.68
C SER A 83 -5.02 -5.99 -18.59
N ILE A 84 -4.28 -5.36 -17.68
CA ILE A 84 -4.85 -4.49 -16.63
C ILE A 84 -5.48 -3.25 -17.28
N GLU A 85 -4.81 -2.64 -18.24
CA GLU A 85 -5.29 -1.44 -18.94
C GLU A 85 -6.57 -1.73 -19.73
N ASN A 86 -6.62 -2.85 -20.45
CA ASN A 86 -7.81 -3.27 -21.19
C ASN A 86 -8.99 -3.52 -20.25
N GLN A 87 -8.78 -4.19 -19.12
CA GLN A 87 -9.84 -4.42 -18.12
C GLN A 87 -10.39 -3.11 -17.57
N ILE A 88 -9.52 -2.13 -17.27
CA ILE A 88 -9.95 -0.79 -16.82
C ILE A 88 -10.70 -0.06 -17.93
N LYS A 89 -10.22 -0.15 -19.16
CA LYS A 89 -10.85 0.48 -20.33
C LYS A 89 -12.24 -0.07 -20.57
N ASP A 90 -12.41 -1.40 -20.58
CA ASP A 90 -13.71 -2.05 -20.78
C ASP A 90 -14.72 -1.62 -19.73
N MET A 91 -14.30 -1.49 -18.48
CA MET A 91 -15.17 -0.99 -17.39
C MET A 91 -15.57 0.48 -17.59
N VAL A 92 -14.63 1.33 -18.03
CA VAL A 92 -14.89 2.74 -18.32
C VAL A 92 -15.86 2.87 -19.50
N ASP A 93 -15.69 2.06 -20.51
CA ASP A 93 -16.53 2.07 -21.70
C ASP A 93 -17.96 1.60 -21.36
N LEU A 94 -18.13 0.49 -20.64
CA LEU A 94 -19.42 0.03 -20.12
C LEU A 94 -20.16 1.09 -19.28
N ARG A 95 -19.42 1.78 -18.41
CA ARG A 95 -19.99 2.86 -17.58
C ARG A 95 -20.42 4.05 -18.45
N ASN A 96 -19.66 4.38 -19.49
CA ASN A 96 -19.98 5.48 -20.39
C ASN A 96 -21.23 5.15 -21.22
N ASP A 97 -21.34 3.95 -21.80
CA ASP A 97 -22.49 3.47 -22.53
C ASP A 97 -23.76 3.54 -21.68
N ALA A 98 -23.69 3.02 -20.45
CA ALA A 98 -24.77 3.11 -19.48
C ALA A 98 -25.17 4.56 -19.14
N SER A 99 -24.19 5.48 -19.08
CA SER A 99 -24.43 6.90 -18.78
C SER A 99 -25.07 7.67 -19.94
N HIS A 100 -24.82 7.23 -21.18
CA HIS A 100 -25.38 7.84 -22.39
C HIS A 100 -26.70 7.23 -22.82
N GLY A 101 -27.19 6.19 -22.13
CA GLY A 101 -28.43 5.49 -22.45
C GLY A 101 -28.32 4.59 -23.69
N GLU A 102 -27.12 4.36 -24.18
CA GLU A 102 -26.84 3.44 -25.28
C GLU A 102 -26.76 2.00 -24.74
N ILE A 103 -27.87 1.51 -24.18
CA ILE A 103 -27.91 0.14 -23.65
C ILE A 103 -28.37 -0.79 -24.79
N ASP A 104 -27.54 -1.00 -25.77
CA ASP A 104 -27.79 -2.00 -26.81
C ASP A 104 -27.58 -3.43 -26.31
N ASN A 105 -26.81 -3.60 -25.22
CA ASN A 105 -26.57 -4.90 -24.58
C ASN A 105 -26.72 -4.81 -23.07
N LEU A 106 -27.67 -5.52 -22.51
CA LEU A 106 -27.73 -5.76 -21.06
C LEU A 106 -26.48 -6.50 -20.62
N VAL A 107 -25.66 -5.87 -19.80
CA VAL A 107 -24.46 -6.50 -19.25
C VAL A 107 -24.88 -7.70 -18.40
N ASN A 108 -24.34 -8.87 -18.73
CA ASN A 108 -24.61 -10.09 -17.98
C ASN A 108 -24.13 -9.91 -16.52
N VAL A 109 -24.92 -10.44 -15.57
CA VAL A 109 -24.64 -10.40 -14.13
C VAL A 109 -23.25 -10.97 -13.81
N GLU A 110 -22.79 -11.99 -14.52
CA GLU A 110 -21.47 -12.59 -14.31
C GLU A 110 -20.34 -11.64 -14.74
N ILE A 111 -20.50 -10.88 -15.81
CA ILE A 111 -19.56 -9.84 -16.24
C ILE A 111 -19.52 -8.74 -15.17
N MET A 112 -20.66 -8.31 -14.64
CA MET A 112 -20.72 -7.31 -13.56
C MET A 112 -20.00 -7.80 -12.31
N LYS A 113 -20.21 -9.05 -11.89
CA LYS A 113 -19.52 -9.65 -10.75
C LYS A 113 -18.00 -9.70 -10.98
N SER A 114 -17.56 -10.11 -12.16
CA SER A 114 -16.14 -10.13 -12.54
C SER A 114 -15.52 -8.73 -12.45
N ASN A 115 -16.20 -7.73 -13.00
CA ASN A 115 -15.75 -6.34 -12.92
C ASN A 115 -15.67 -5.83 -11.47
N CYS A 116 -16.67 -6.13 -10.64
CA CYS A 116 -16.61 -5.78 -9.20
C CYS A 116 -15.44 -6.47 -8.49
N ASN A 117 -15.19 -7.74 -8.77
CA ASN A 117 -14.08 -8.49 -8.21
C ASN A 117 -12.72 -7.87 -8.64
N PHE A 118 -12.59 -7.51 -9.92
CA PHE A 118 -11.41 -6.80 -10.41
C PHE A 118 -11.18 -5.49 -9.65
N VAL A 119 -12.22 -4.64 -9.53
CA VAL A 119 -12.11 -3.36 -8.82
C VAL A 119 -11.64 -3.55 -7.39
N ILE A 120 -12.25 -4.49 -6.66
CA ILE A 120 -11.88 -4.76 -5.26
C ILE A 120 -10.41 -5.17 -5.17
N LYS A 121 -9.98 -6.12 -6.01
CA LYS A 121 -8.58 -6.58 -6.04
C LYS A 121 -7.61 -5.46 -6.45
N PHE A 122 -7.97 -4.68 -7.46
CA PHE A 122 -7.12 -3.60 -7.96
C PHE A 122 -6.97 -2.45 -6.96
N LEU A 123 -8.06 -2.07 -6.27
CA LEU A 123 -8.00 -1.08 -5.18
C LEU A 123 -7.12 -1.57 -4.02
N GLU A 124 -7.18 -2.86 -3.70
CA GLU A 124 -6.31 -3.45 -2.69
C GLU A 124 -4.84 -3.45 -3.13
N VAL A 125 -4.53 -3.68 -4.40
CA VAL A 125 -3.18 -3.53 -4.96
C VAL A 125 -2.67 -2.09 -4.79
N ILE A 126 -3.50 -1.10 -5.12
CA ILE A 126 -3.19 0.32 -4.93
C ILE A 126 -2.91 0.62 -3.46
N ARG A 127 -3.80 0.17 -2.56
CA ARG A 127 -3.65 0.37 -1.10
C ARG A 127 -2.33 -0.22 -0.60
N GLN A 128 -2.00 -1.43 -1.00
CA GLN A 128 -0.77 -2.09 -0.57
C GLN A 128 0.48 -1.41 -1.13
N PHE A 129 0.44 -0.94 -2.38
CA PHE A 129 1.52 -0.16 -2.98
C PHE A 129 1.80 1.13 -2.19
N ILE A 130 0.75 1.93 -1.97
CA ILE A 130 0.88 3.19 -1.22
C ILE A 130 1.40 2.92 0.20
N SER A 131 0.84 1.92 0.89
CA SER A 131 1.25 1.58 2.26
C SER A 131 2.72 1.15 2.32
N THR A 132 3.18 0.33 1.38
CA THR A 132 4.59 -0.08 1.31
C THR A 132 5.52 1.11 1.09
N LYS A 133 5.17 2.00 0.16
CA LYS A 133 5.97 3.21 -0.11
C LYS A 133 5.97 4.16 1.09
N LEU A 134 4.83 4.31 1.77
CA LEU A 134 4.71 5.13 2.98
C LEU A 134 5.63 4.61 4.10
N ILE A 135 5.57 3.31 4.42
CA ILE A 135 6.44 2.68 5.43
C ILE A 135 7.91 2.86 5.07
N THR A 136 8.28 2.66 3.81
CA THR A 136 9.67 2.90 3.35
C THR A 136 10.08 4.35 3.57
N LYS A 137 9.20 5.30 3.30
CA LYS A 137 9.44 6.73 3.50
C LYS A 137 9.57 7.08 4.98
N MET A 138 8.65 6.60 5.82
CA MET A 138 8.69 6.81 7.27
C MET A 138 9.98 6.26 7.87
N TYR A 139 10.42 5.08 7.43
CA TYR A 139 11.71 4.51 7.85
C TYR A 139 12.89 5.38 7.44
N SER A 140 12.93 5.87 6.21
CA SER A 140 14.01 6.76 5.73
C SER A 140 14.06 8.10 6.46
N GLN A 141 12.93 8.52 7.05
CA GLN A 141 12.82 9.75 7.85
C GLN A 141 13.02 9.53 9.36
N GLY A 142 13.31 8.30 9.78
CA GLY A 142 13.48 7.96 11.19
C GLY A 142 12.20 8.05 12.03
N GLN A 143 11.02 7.98 11.43
CA GLN A 143 9.74 7.99 12.13
C GLN A 143 9.32 6.60 12.64
N ILE A 144 9.87 5.57 12.06
CA ILE A 144 9.69 4.17 12.43
C ILE A 144 11.03 3.47 12.51
N VAL A 145 11.09 2.40 13.27
CA VAL A 145 12.27 1.53 13.38
C VAL A 145 12.05 0.20 12.68
N LYS A 146 13.08 -0.33 12.08
CA LYS A 146 13.08 -1.69 11.58
C LYS A 146 13.36 -2.64 12.73
N LEU A 147 12.48 -3.61 12.93
CA LEU A 147 12.63 -4.62 13.98
C LEU A 147 13.53 -5.77 13.55
N GLY A 148 13.48 -6.12 12.27
CA GLY A 148 14.27 -7.22 11.71
C GLY A 148 13.61 -7.89 10.51
N LYS A 149 14.10 -9.08 10.19
CA LYS A 149 13.65 -9.90 9.07
C LYS A 149 13.22 -11.28 9.54
N VAL A 150 12.12 -11.79 9.00
CA VAL A 150 11.62 -13.15 9.27
C VAL A 150 12.52 -14.18 8.59
N THR A 151 13.10 -15.06 9.34
CA THR A 151 13.93 -16.17 8.87
C THR A 151 13.17 -17.46 8.74
N GLU A 152 12.23 -17.73 9.64
CA GLU A 152 11.43 -18.93 9.62
C GLU A 152 9.97 -18.64 10.01
N SER A 153 9.03 -19.28 9.33
CA SER A 153 7.58 -19.15 9.57
C SER A 153 6.97 -20.52 9.85
N PHE A 154 6.20 -20.63 10.93
CA PHE A 154 5.61 -21.89 11.40
C PHE A 154 4.14 -22.02 11.01
N GLY A 155 3.88 -22.23 9.74
CA GLY A 155 2.59 -22.64 9.22
C GLY A 155 1.43 -21.73 9.60
N LYS A 156 0.24 -22.31 9.80
CA LYS A 156 -1.04 -21.58 9.93
C LYS A 156 -1.22 -20.78 11.23
N ASN A 157 -0.32 -20.96 12.22
CA ASN A 157 -0.53 -20.39 13.56
C ASN A 157 -0.02 -18.95 13.73
N GLY A 158 0.49 -18.32 12.66
CA GLY A 158 1.02 -16.96 12.73
C GLY A 158 2.30 -16.80 13.55
N ALA A 159 2.93 -17.91 13.96
CA ALA A 159 4.21 -17.91 14.66
C ALA A 159 5.38 -17.88 13.65
N PHE A 160 6.44 -17.15 13.99
CA PHE A 160 7.64 -17.01 13.15
C PHE A 160 8.86 -16.63 13.98
N ILE A 161 10.05 -16.87 13.45
CA ILE A 161 11.31 -16.38 14.02
C ILE A 161 11.71 -15.09 13.27
N LEU A 162 11.98 -14.05 14.05
CA LEU A 162 12.55 -12.80 13.61
C LEU A 162 14.03 -12.76 13.94
N THR A 163 14.89 -12.56 12.96
CA THR A 163 16.26 -12.09 13.18
C THR A 163 16.20 -10.60 13.40
N ALA A 164 16.34 -10.21 14.65
CA ALA A 164 16.09 -8.84 15.11
C ALA A 164 17.30 -7.92 14.92
N GLU A 165 17.05 -6.64 14.63
CA GLU A 165 18.07 -5.61 14.55
C GLU A 165 18.28 -4.90 15.90
N LYS A 166 19.52 -4.57 16.22
CA LYS A 166 19.91 -3.92 17.47
C LYS A 166 19.24 -2.57 17.67
N GLY A 167 18.86 -2.29 18.90
CA GLY A 167 18.38 -0.98 19.33
C GLY A 167 16.86 -0.85 19.39
N ALA A 168 16.12 -1.77 18.76
CA ALA A 168 14.66 -1.80 18.85
C ALA A 168 14.18 -2.51 20.13
N SER A 169 12.93 -2.22 20.52
CA SER A 169 12.22 -2.99 21.54
C SER A 169 10.88 -3.48 20.99
N ILE A 170 10.50 -4.67 21.36
CA ILE A 170 9.24 -5.30 20.97
C ILE A 170 8.45 -5.56 22.24
N THR A 171 7.20 -5.14 22.26
CA THR A 171 6.27 -5.35 23.38
C THR A 171 5.04 -6.10 22.86
N LYS A 172 4.48 -6.97 23.66
CA LYS A 172 3.21 -7.60 23.39
C LYS A 172 2.13 -6.52 23.16
N SER A 173 1.29 -6.72 22.15
CA SER A 173 0.30 -5.76 21.65
C SER A 173 0.86 -4.60 20.83
N ASP A 174 2.16 -4.54 20.58
CA ASP A 174 2.70 -3.58 19.60
C ASP A 174 2.09 -3.80 18.23
N LEU A 175 1.72 -2.69 17.58
CA LEU A 175 1.36 -2.69 16.18
C LEU A 175 2.64 -2.72 15.33
N VAL A 176 2.74 -3.70 14.47
CA VAL A 176 3.87 -3.85 13.55
C VAL A 176 3.40 -3.77 12.11
N PHE A 177 4.21 -3.14 11.27
CA PHE A 177 4.03 -3.08 9.84
C PHE A 177 4.90 -4.15 9.20
N ILE A 178 4.31 -4.98 8.38
CA ILE A 178 4.94 -6.16 7.79
C ILE A 178 4.95 -5.99 6.27
N ILE A 179 6.15 -6.01 5.70
CA ILE A 179 6.36 -5.95 4.24
C ILE A 179 6.89 -7.31 3.79
N GLU A 180 6.09 -8.00 3.00
CA GLU A 180 6.48 -9.20 2.25
C GLU A 180 6.65 -8.78 0.79
N SER A 181 7.61 -9.26 0.04
CA SER A 181 7.86 -8.94 -1.39
C SER A 181 6.92 -7.89 -2.05
N ASN A 182 5.66 -8.27 -2.30
CA ASN A 182 4.63 -7.42 -2.91
C ASN A 182 3.35 -7.33 -2.06
N LYS A 183 3.45 -7.51 -0.74
CA LYS A 183 2.31 -7.46 0.17
C LYS A 183 2.66 -6.65 1.41
N TYR A 184 1.75 -5.76 1.79
CA TYR A 184 1.78 -5.03 3.06
C TYR A 184 0.68 -5.55 3.98
N SER A 185 0.98 -5.68 5.26
CA SER A 185 -0.02 -5.87 6.31
C SER A 185 0.41 -5.15 7.59
N SER A 186 -0.56 -4.81 8.43
CA SER A 186 -0.32 -4.36 9.80
C SER A 186 -0.97 -5.34 10.75
N GLN A 187 -0.25 -5.75 11.78
CA GLN A 187 -0.70 -6.74 12.75
C GLN A 187 -0.22 -6.40 14.15
N THR A 188 -0.88 -6.92 15.17
CA THR A 188 -0.43 -6.80 16.55
C THR A 188 0.38 -8.01 16.96
N ILE A 189 1.41 -7.83 17.78
CA ILE A 189 2.17 -8.90 18.37
C ILE A 189 1.32 -9.58 19.47
N GLU A 190 0.97 -10.84 19.29
CA GLU A 190 0.21 -11.63 20.28
C GLU A 190 1.10 -12.22 21.37
N SER A 191 2.29 -12.69 20.99
CA SER A 191 3.25 -13.25 21.96
C SER A 191 4.69 -13.06 21.49
N ILE A 192 5.57 -13.02 22.49
CA ILE A 192 7.02 -12.93 22.34
C ILE A 192 7.64 -14.09 23.09
N GLN A 193 8.55 -14.82 22.47
CA GLN A 193 9.21 -15.97 23.07
C GLN A 193 10.72 -15.94 22.79
N LEU A 194 11.52 -16.12 23.82
CA LEU A 194 12.97 -16.25 23.71
C LEU A 194 13.40 -17.52 24.45
N ASN A 195 14.06 -18.42 23.73
CA ASN A 195 14.52 -19.71 24.28
C ASN A 195 13.43 -20.51 25.06
N GLY A 196 12.20 -20.50 24.54
CA GLY A 196 11.06 -21.18 25.15
C GLY A 196 10.37 -20.41 26.29
N ILE A 197 10.87 -19.24 26.67
CA ILE A 197 10.30 -18.39 27.73
C ILE A 197 9.45 -17.28 27.11
N ASN A 198 8.21 -17.15 27.57
CA ASN A 198 7.32 -16.06 27.16
C ASN A 198 7.73 -14.76 27.86
N LEU A 199 7.72 -13.68 27.06
CA LEU A 199 8.07 -12.33 27.52
C LEU A 199 6.94 -11.36 27.17
N ASP A 200 6.75 -10.34 27.99
CA ASP A 200 5.84 -9.21 27.65
C ASP A 200 6.57 -8.14 26.84
N THR A 201 7.85 -7.96 27.08
CA THR A 201 8.70 -7.01 26.37
C THR A 201 10.10 -7.59 26.18
N PHE A 202 10.68 -7.35 25.01
CA PHE A 202 12.05 -7.71 24.69
C PHE A 202 12.81 -6.52 24.11
N LYS A 203 13.93 -6.15 24.74
CA LYS A 203 14.83 -5.13 24.22
C LYS A 203 15.99 -5.81 23.46
N ILE A 204 16.13 -5.45 22.21
CA ILE A 204 17.14 -6.03 21.32
C ILE A 204 18.48 -5.32 21.56
N THR A 205 19.38 -5.99 22.27
CA THR A 205 20.71 -5.45 22.62
C THR A 205 21.81 -5.81 21.64
N ASN A 206 21.66 -6.94 20.95
CA ASN A 206 22.63 -7.45 19.99
C ASN A 206 21.99 -7.62 18.61
N ASP A 207 22.78 -7.38 17.55
CA ASP A 207 22.37 -7.72 16.20
C ASP A 207 22.20 -9.22 16.02
N ALA A 208 21.34 -9.60 15.08
CA ALA A 208 21.06 -10.99 14.72
C ALA A 208 20.51 -11.86 15.88
N SER A 209 19.92 -11.25 16.92
CA SER A 209 19.20 -12.02 17.94
C SER A 209 17.96 -12.66 17.33
N GLU A 210 17.81 -13.97 17.49
CA GLU A 210 16.61 -14.69 17.07
C GLU A 210 15.55 -14.64 18.17
N ILE A 211 14.34 -14.23 17.79
CA ILE A 211 13.20 -14.14 18.70
C ILE A 211 11.96 -14.74 18.04
N GLY A 212 11.26 -15.59 18.78
CA GLY A 212 9.95 -16.11 18.37
C GLY A 212 8.86 -15.06 18.58
N LEU A 213 8.11 -14.78 17.55
CA LEU A 213 6.96 -13.88 17.59
C LEU A 213 5.73 -14.59 17.06
N LYS A 214 4.56 -14.12 17.50
CA LYS A 214 3.28 -14.57 16.97
C LYS A 214 2.39 -13.37 16.65
N CYS A 215 1.78 -13.41 15.47
CA CYS A 215 0.77 -12.48 15.00
C CYS A 215 -0.53 -13.23 14.63
N PRO A 216 -1.69 -12.52 14.51
CA PRO A 216 -2.96 -13.15 14.15
C PRO A 216 -2.96 -13.86 12.79
N LEU A 217 -2.23 -13.31 11.82
CA LEU A 217 -2.15 -13.85 10.46
C LEU A 217 -0.75 -14.38 10.16
N LEU A 218 -0.68 -15.30 9.22
CA LEU A 218 0.57 -15.86 8.73
C LEU A 218 1.51 -14.76 8.20
N VAL A 219 2.75 -14.78 8.66
CA VAL A 219 3.85 -13.95 8.18
C VAL A 219 4.83 -14.84 7.43
N LYS A 220 5.15 -14.51 6.19
CA LYS A 220 6.02 -15.34 5.34
C LYS A 220 7.51 -15.12 5.65
N ASN A 221 8.31 -16.10 5.27
CA ASN A 221 9.77 -15.96 5.28
C ASN A 221 10.21 -14.76 4.43
N ASN A 222 11.29 -14.11 4.84
CA ASN A 222 11.82 -12.90 4.24
C ASN A 222 10.98 -11.64 4.43
N ALA A 223 9.85 -11.66 5.13
CA ALA A 223 9.13 -10.48 5.53
C ALA A 223 10.00 -9.58 6.42
N VAL A 224 9.85 -8.27 6.25
CA VAL A 224 10.53 -7.26 7.07
C VAL A 224 9.50 -6.58 7.96
N LEU A 225 9.83 -6.49 9.25
CA LEU A 225 8.96 -5.88 10.26
C LEU A 225 9.46 -4.49 10.64
N TYR A 226 8.53 -3.56 10.76
CA TYR A 226 8.74 -2.20 11.25
C TYR A 226 7.77 -1.86 12.36
N LYS A 227 8.10 -0.87 13.19
CA LYS A 227 7.28 -0.37 14.29
C LYS A 227 7.46 1.15 14.43
N GLU A 228 6.43 1.85 14.89
CA GLU A 228 6.54 3.25 15.33
C GLU A 228 7.48 3.38 16.54
N ILE A 229 8.15 4.52 16.63
CA ILE A 229 9.10 4.84 17.72
C ILE A 229 8.33 5.25 18.98
#